data_47d6c169d7c9baf5c15389b2fb16ddf9
#
_entry.id   47d6c169d7c9baf5c15389b2fb16ddf9
#
_cell.length_a   1.000
_cell.length_b   1.000
_cell.length_c   1.000
_cell.angle_alpha   90.00
_cell.angle_beta   90.00
_cell.angle_gamma   90.00
#
_symmetry.space_group_name_H-M   'P 1'
#
loop_
_entity.id
_entity.type
_entity.pdbx_description
1 polymer ?
#
loop_
_entity_poly.entity_id
_entity_poly.type
_entity_poly.pdbx_seq_one_letter_code
_entity_poly.pdbx_strand_id
1 'polypeptide(L)'
;MCILTIFHRFVTMQLVNTVFGGGVTGKLFTNVREKNSLCYDIGSSYYGVKGLLAVGAGIDFDKKDDVKAQVLAQLEACQKGEISRQELTAAKQSMISGLRSVYDSVNGIESYHATGAISGLDLTPEEYEKKVEAVTVEMIAEAAKTVTLHTTFFIKGET
;
A
#
# COMPACT_ATOMS: atom_id res chain seq x y z
N MET A 1 -14.90 12.99 18.11
CA MET A 1 -14.28 12.24 16.98
C MET A 1 -13.44 11.14 17.60
N CYS A 2 -13.83 9.89 17.41
CA CYS A 2 -13.27 8.77 18.18
C CYS A 2 -11.88 8.39 17.64
N ILE A 3 -10.86 8.38 18.49
CA ILE A 3 -9.48 7.97 18.18
C ILE A 3 -9.43 6.57 17.52
N LEU A 4 -10.32 5.67 17.93
CA LEU A 4 -10.46 4.32 17.35
C LEU A 4 -10.71 4.31 15.82
N THR A 5 -11.42 5.30 15.29
CA THR A 5 -11.71 5.40 13.85
C THR A 5 -10.46 5.76 13.03
N ILE A 6 -9.56 6.55 13.60
CA ILE A 6 -8.28 6.92 12.97
C ILE A 6 -7.34 5.71 12.91
N PHE A 7 -7.27 4.91 13.96
CA PHE A 7 -6.41 3.72 14.03
C PHE A 7 -6.83 2.62 13.06
N HIS A 8 -8.13 2.32 12.97
CA HIS A 8 -8.63 1.34 12.00
C HIS A 8 -8.34 1.77 10.56
N ARG A 9 -8.44 3.06 10.29
CA ARG A 9 -8.21 3.61 8.97
C ARG A 9 -6.72 3.53 8.56
N PHE A 10 -5.78 3.70 9.51
CA PHE A 10 -4.34 3.60 9.22
C PHE A 10 -3.95 2.18 8.82
N VAL A 11 -4.29 1.16 9.61
CA VAL A 11 -3.99 -0.25 9.33
C VAL A 11 -4.64 -0.69 8.01
N THR A 12 -5.89 -0.31 7.80
CA THR A 12 -6.61 -0.61 6.56
C THR A 12 -5.95 0.05 5.35
N MET A 13 -5.50 1.30 5.45
CA MET A 13 -4.78 1.98 4.36
C MET A 13 -3.42 1.38 4.07
N GLN A 14 -2.72 0.85 5.07
CA GLN A 14 -1.50 0.06 4.83
C GLN A 14 -1.80 -1.21 4.03
N LEU A 15 -2.92 -1.89 4.33
CA LEU A 15 -3.36 -3.04 3.53
C LEU A 15 -3.83 -2.65 2.13
N VAL A 16 -4.52 -1.50 1.96
CA VAL A 16 -4.81 -0.93 0.62
C VAL A 16 -3.52 -0.79 -0.17
N ASN A 17 -2.50 -0.17 0.43
CA ASN A 17 -1.19 -0.01 -0.22
C ASN A 17 -0.57 -1.35 -0.58
N THR A 18 -0.57 -2.32 0.33
CA THR A 18 0.04 -3.64 0.12
C THR A 18 -0.64 -4.41 -1.00
N VAL A 19 -1.98 -4.41 -1.05
CA VAL A 19 -2.76 -5.03 -2.13
C VAL A 19 -2.56 -4.28 -3.46
N PHE A 20 -2.49 -2.95 -3.42
CA PHE A 20 -2.37 -2.11 -4.61
C PHE A 20 -0.99 -2.24 -5.24
N GLY A 21 0.09 -1.94 -4.50
CA GLY A 21 1.43 -1.93 -5.08
C GLY A 21 2.57 -1.96 -4.07
N GLY A 22 2.31 -2.34 -2.81
CA GLY A 22 3.31 -2.38 -1.75
C GLY A 22 4.32 -3.54 -1.83
N GLY A 23 4.31 -4.32 -2.91
CA GLY A 23 5.25 -5.43 -3.10
C GLY A 23 4.97 -6.23 -4.35
N VAL A 24 5.74 -7.31 -4.56
CA VAL A 24 5.68 -8.15 -5.75
C VAL A 24 4.36 -8.92 -5.94
N THR A 25 3.56 -9.02 -4.91
CA THR A 25 2.22 -9.63 -4.97
C THR A 25 1.11 -8.60 -5.18
N GLY A 26 1.44 -7.31 -5.22
CA GLY A 26 0.49 -6.23 -5.43
C GLY A 26 -0.03 -6.15 -6.87
N LYS A 27 -1.22 -5.58 -7.03
CA LYS A 27 -1.88 -5.43 -8.34
C LYS A 27 -1.03 -4.67 -9.35
N LEU A 28 -0.31 -3.63 -8.93
CA LEU A 28 0.58 -2.86 -9.82
C LEU A 28 1.67 -3.76 -10.38
N PHE A 29 2.38 -4.50 -9.54
CA PHE A 29 3.45 -5.38 -9.99
C PHE A 29 2.90 -6.47 -10.92
N THR A 30 1.86 -7.18 -10.48
CA THR A 30 1.30 -8.31 -11.22
C THR A 30 0.66 -7.90 -12.55
N ASN A 31 -0.12 -6.81 -12.56
CA ASN A 31 -0.92 -6.46 -13.73
C ASN A 31 -0.20 -5.46 -14.65
N VAL A 32 0.57 -4.48 -14.12
CA VAL A 32 1.20 -3.46 -14.95
C VAL A 32 2.58 -3.93 -15.44
N ARG A 33 3.38 -4.49 -14.53
CA ARG A 33 4.73 -4.97 -14.89
C ARG A 33 4.69 -6.35 -15.52
N GLU A 34 4.18 -7.37 -14.82
CA GLU A 34 4.31 -8.77 -15.28
C GLU A 34 3.39 -9.10 -16.46
N LYS A 35 2.10 -8.75 -16.37
CA LYS A 35 1.15 -9.11 -17.44
C LYS A 35 1.26 -8.20 -18.67
N ASN A 36 1.41 -6.88 -18.45
CA ASN A 36 1.37 -5.92 -19.55
C ASN A 36 2.76 -5.45 -20.00
N SER A 37 3.82 -5.78 -19.26
CA SER A 37 5.22 -5.39 -19.58
C SER A 37 5.39 -3.90 -19.89
N LEU A 38 4.67 -3.04 -19.12
CA LEU A 38 4.63 -1.60 -19.36
C LEU A 38 5.73 -0.82 -18.63
N CYS A 39 6.41 -1.44 -17.67
CA CYS A 39 7.41 -0.79 -16.84
C CYS A 39 8.50 -1.75 -16.39
N TYR A 40 9.68 -1.22 -16.08
CA TYR A 40 10.80 -1.99 -15.51
C TYR A 40 10.60 -2.26 -14.04
N ASP A 41 10.09 -1.27 -13.32
CA ASP A 41 9.78 -1.32 -11.92
C ASP A 41 8.53 -0.50 -11.64
N ILE A 42 7.73 -0.94 -10.66
CA ILE A 42 6.55 -0.23 -10.19
C ILE A 42 6.22 -0.62 -8.76
N GLY A 43 5.85 0.37 -7.97
CA GLY A 43 5.40 0.13 -6.61
C GLY A 43 4.66 1.31 -6.03
N SER A 44 4.06 1.11 -4.87
CA SER A 44 3.39 2.16 -4.12
C SER A 44 3.87 2.22 -2.67
N SER A 45 3.81 3.41 -2.08
CA SER A 45 4.16 3.67 -0.69
C SER A 45 3.10 4.55 -0.04
N TYR A 46 2.65 4.16 1.14
CA TYR A 46 1.70 4.93 1.93
C TYR A 46 2.39 5.68 3.06
N TYR A 47 2.28 6.99 3.05
CA TYR A 47 2.80 7.90 4.07
C TYR A 47 1.66 8.34 4.99
N GLY A 48 1.35 7.51 5.98
CA GLY A 48 0.15 7.63 6.82
C GLY A 48 0.01 8.96 7.55
N VAL A 49 1.12 9.53 8.07
CA VAL A 49 1.12 10.84 8.75
C VAL A 49 0.70 11.98 7.81
N LYS A 50 0.99 11.85 6.51
CA LYS A 50 0.68 12.84 5.47
C LYS A 50 -0.63 12.53 4.73
N GLY A 51 -1.20 11.34 4.93
CA GLY A 51 -2.35 10.87 4.15
C GLY A 51 -2.06 10.76 2.65
N LEU A 52 -0.80 10.46 2.29
CA LEU A 52 -0.34 10.40 0.90
C LEU A 52 -0.07 8.95 0.49
N LEU A 53 -0.64 8.55 -0.65
CA LEU A 53 -0.28 7.32 -1.36
C LEU A 53 0.50 7.72 -2.63
N ALA A 54 1.77 7.38 -2.69
CA ALA A 54 2.62 7.66 -3.84
C ALA A 54 2.82 6.39 -4.67
N VAL A 55 2.82 6.52 -6.00
CA VAL A 55 3.18 5.46 -6.93
C VAL A 55 4.41 5.91 -7.70
N GLY A 56 5.44 5.07 -7.74
CA GLY A 56 6.63 5.25 -8.57
C GLY A 56 6.73 4.16 -9.61
N ALA A 57 7.15 4.52 -10.83
CA ALA A 57 7.40 3.56 -11.90
C ALA A 57 8.58 3.99 -12.78
N GLY A 58 9.46 3.05 -13.13
CA GLY A 58 10.49 3.19 -14.15
C GLY A 58 9.94 2.73 -15.50
N ILE A 59 9.78 3.65 -16.45
CA ILE A 59 9.08 3.40 -17.73
C ILE A 59 9.83 3.99 -18.91
N ASP A 60 9.57 3.45 -20.10
CA ASP A 60 9.91 4.11 -21.36
C ASP A 60 9.01 5.35 -21.54
N PHE A 61 9.55 6.36 -22.24
CA PHE A 61 8.86 7.65 -22.38
C PHE A 61 7.50 7.54 -23.09
N ASP A 62 7.40 6.69 -24.07
CA ASP A 62 6.19 6.44 -24.86
C ASP A 62 5.10 5.65 -24.10
N LYS A 63 5.46 4.98 -23.00
CA LYS A 63 4.54 4.19 -22.16
C LYS A 63 3.82 5.01 -21.07
N LYS A 64 4.14 6.28 -20.93
CA LYS A 64 3.67 7.15 -19.83
C LYS A 64 2.15 7.13 -19.64
N ASP A 65 1.40 7.29 -20.71
CA ASP A 65 -0.06 7.39 -20.62
C ASP A 65 -0.71 6.02 -20.39
N ASP A 66 -0.14 4.94 -20.97
CA ASP A 66 -0.57 3.56 -20.74
C ASP A 66 -0.36 3.15 -19.28
N VAL A 67 0.83 3.43 -18.72
CA VAL A 67 1.13 3.12 -17.30
C VAL A 67 0.20 3.90 -16.39
N LYS A 68 -0.03 5.20 -16.65
CA LYS A 68 -0.96 6.01 -15.84
C LYS A 68 -2.37 5.43 -15.88
N ALA A 69 -2.87 5.07 -17.07
CA ALA A 69 -4.20 4.48 -17.22
C ALA A 69 -4.30 3.14 -16.46
N GLN A 70 -3.28 2.29 -16.55
CA GLN A 70 -3.25 1.02 -15.82
C GLN A 70 -3.17 1.20 -14.31
N VAL A 71 -2.38 2.14 -13.80
CA VAL A 71 -2.32 2.47 -12.37
C VAL A 71 -3.70 2.86 -11.85
N LEU A 72 -4.41 3.73 -12.58
CA LEU A 72 -5.76 4.15 -12.20
C LEU A 72 -6.77 3.00 -12.26
N ALA A 73 -6.66 2.13 -13.27
CA ALA A 73 -7.51 0.94 -13.36
C ALA A 73 -7.31 -0.02 -12.17
N GLN A 74 -6.07 -0.21 -11.71
CA GLN A 74 -5.80 -1.03 -10.53
C GLN A 74 -6.30 -0.38 -9.24
N LEU A 75 -6.25 0.95 -9.12
CA LEU A 75 -6.86 1.67 -8.00
C LEU A 75 -8.37 1.50 -8.00
N GLU A 76 -9.02 1.65 -9.16
CA GLU A 76 -10.46 1.45 -9.33
C GLU A 76 -10.87 0.01 -8.96
N ALA A 77 -10.09 -0.99 -9.35
CA ALA A 77 -10.31 -2.38 -8.95
C ALA A 77 -10.28 -2.54 -7.42
N CYS A 78 -9.34 -1.90 -6.72
CA CYS A 78 -9.34 -1.88 -5.25
C CYS A 78 -10.59 -1.20 -4.68
N GLN A 79 -11.02 -0.07 -5.25
CA GLN A 79 -12.21 0.69 -4.84
C GLN A 79 -13.51 -0.09 -5.05
N LYS A 80 -13.56 -0.95 -6.06
CA LYS A 80 -14.69 -1.86 -6.34
C LYS A 80 -14.67 -3.14 -5.50
N GLY A 81 -13.59 -3.38 -4.74
CA GLY A 81 -13.43 -4.63 -3.98
C GLY A 81 -13.06 -5.82 -4.86
N GLU A 82 -12.53 -5.59 -6.06
CA GLU A 82 -12.02 -6.64 -6.95
C GLU A 82 -10.67 -7.17 -6.44
N ILE A 83 -10.72 -7.75 -5.24
CA ILE A 83 -9.57 -8.29 -4.50
C ILE A 83 -9.87 -9.76 -4.23
N SER A 84 -9.06 -10.63 -4.81
CA SER A 84 -9.20 -12.06 -4.60
C SER A 84 -8.79 -12.45 -3.17
N ARG A 85 -9.32 -13.57 -2.69
CA ARG A 85 -8.92 -14.14 -1.39
C ARG A 85 -7.41 -14.36 -1.31
N GLN A 86 -6.78 -14.75 -2.42
CA GLN A 86 -5.35 -14.97 -2.48
C GLN A 86 -4.55 -13.66 -2.32
N GLU A 87 -4.95 -12.58 -3.00
CA GLU A 87 -4.32 -11.26 -2.86
C GLU A 87 -4.44 -10.73 -1.43
N LEU A 88 -5.63 -10.83 -0.82
CA LEU A 88 -5.83 -10.39 0.56
C LEU A 88 -4.98 -11.21 1.54
N THR A 89 -4.94 -12.54 1.36
CA THR A 89 -4.14 -13.42 2.23
C THR A 89 -2.65 -13.10 2.09
N ALA A 90 -2.13 -12.96 0.87
CA ALA A 90 -0.74 -12.61 0.62
C ALA A 90 -0.37 -11.23 1.21
N ALA A 91 -1.24 -10.24 1.08
CA ALA A 91 -1.03 -8.92 1.65
C ALA A 91 -0.97 -8.96 3.19
N LYS A 92 -1.89 -9.66 3.83
CA LYS A 92 -1.89 -9.86 5.29
C LYS A 92 -0.62 -10.57 5.76
N GLN A 93 -0.26 -11.66 5.11
CA GLN A 93 0.96 -12.42 5.46
C GLN A 93 2.23 -11.58 5.31
N SER A 94 2.33 -10.77 4.25
CA SER A 94 3.46 -9.86 4.04
C SER A 94 3.57 -8.85 5.18
N MET A 95 2.46 -8.21 5.57
CA MET A 95 2.45 -7.26 6.68
C MET A 95 2.79 -7.91 8.03
N ILE A 96 2.21 -9.07 8.31
CA ILE A 96 2.46 -9.83 9.56
C ILE A 96 3.91 -10.26 9.64
N SER A 97 4.48 -10.74 8.53
CA SER A 97 5.91 -11.09 8.47
C SER A 97 6.80 -9.89 8.76
N GLY A 98 6.47 -8.73 8.20
CA GLY A 98 7.18 -7.47 8.49
C GLY A 98 7.08 -7.06 9.97
N LEU A 99 5.91 -7.22 10.59
CA LEU A 99 5.72 -6.93 12.02
C LEU A 99 6.54 -7.86 12.92
N ARG A 100 6.61 -9.14 12.58
CA ARG A 100 7.40 -10.12 13.35
C ARG A 100 8.90 -9.82 13.26
N SER A 101 9.39 -9.35 12.12
CA SER A 101 10.79 -8.97 11.94
C SER A 101 11.20 -7.72 12.71
N VAL A 102 10.26 -6.96 13.28
CA VAL A 102 10.57 -5.82 14.16
C VAL A 102 11.45 -6.26 15.33
N TYR A 103 11.24 -7.45 15.86
CA TYR A 103 11.99 -7.99 17.01
C TYR A 103 13.38 -8.53 16.65
N ASP A 104 13.73 -8.61 15.37
CA ASP A 104 15.00 -9.18 14.92
C ASP A 104 16.21 -8.23 15.20
N SER A 105 15.93 -6.96 15.50
CA SER A 105 16.98 -5.99 15.79
C SER A 105 16.53 -4.86 16.72
N VAL A 106 17.47 -4.32 17.50
CA VAL A 106 17.22 -3.16 18.36
C VAL A 106 16.71 -1.96 17.55
N ASN A 107 17.33 -1.71 16.38
CA ASN A 107 16.92 -0.64 15.48
C ASN A 107 15.48 -0.84 14.96
N GLY A 108 15.07 -2.10 14.73
CA GLY A 108 13.69 -2.44 14.34
C GLY A 108 12.70 -2.05 15.41
N ILE A 109 12.97 -2.41 16.65
CA ILE A 109 12.13 -2.09 17.81
C ILE A 109 12.05 -0.56 18.01
N GLU A 110 13.20 0.12 18.01
CA GLU A 110 13.26 1.57 18.16
C GLU A 110 12.48 2.30 17.05
N SER A 111 12.72 1.94 15.80
CA SER A 111 12.04 2.54 14.64
C SER A 111 10.53 2.32 14.67
N TYR A 112 10.08 1.13 15.10
CA TYR A 112 8.67 0.81 15.22
C TYR A 112 7.99 1.70 16.25
N HIS A 113 8.53 1.77 17.46
CA HIS A 113 7.97 2.59 18.54
C HIS A 113 8.08 4.09 18.27
N ALA A 114 9.20 4.56 17.70
CA ALA A 114 9.36 5.96 17.31
C ALA A 114 8.32 6.36 16.23
N THR A 115 8.13 5.51 15.22
CA THR A 115 7.10 5.74 14.18
C THR A 115 5.71 5.71 14.78
N GLY A 116 5.44 4.79 15.70
CA GLY A 116 4.17 4.68 16.43
C GLY A 116 3.87 5.97 17.20
N ALA A 117 4.84 6.47 17.96
CA ALA A 117 4.70 7.71 18.73
C ALA A 117 4.40 8.93 17.84
N ILE A 118 5.13 9.08 16.72
CA ILE A 118 4.93 10.18 15.75
C ILE A 118 3.56 10.08 15.08
N SER A 119 3.10 8.87 14.78
CA SER A 119 1.84 8.61 14.09
C SER A 119 0.63 8.60 15.04
N GLY A 120 0.85 8.67 16.35
CA GLY A 120 -0.18 8.47 17.36
C GLY A 120 -0.69 7.02 17.41
N LEU A 121 0.10 6.06 16.90
CA LEU A 121 -0.18 4.62 16.86
C LEU A 121 0.58 3.94 17.99
N ASP A 122 0.02 3.92 19.18
CA ASP A 122 0.58 3.20 20.33
C ASP A 122 0.00 1.77 20.39
N LEU A 123 0.52 0.93 19.49
CA LEU A 123 0.15 -0.49 19.38
C LEU A 123 1.40 -1.35 19.47
N THR A 124 1.30 -2.46 20.19
CA THR A 124 2.32 -3.51 20.08
C THR A 124 2.24 -4.19 18.71
N PRO A 125 3.31 -4.84 18.22
CA PRO A 125 3.25 -5.62 16.98
C PRO A 125 2.13 -6.67 16.99
N GLU A 126 1.87 -7.32 18.12
CA GLU A 126 0.80 -8.32 18.27
C GLU A 126 -0.60 -7.70 18.18
N GLU A 127 -0.80 -6.51 18.74
CA GLU A 127 -2.07 -5.78 18.62
C GLU A 127 -2.29 -5.30 17.19
N TYR A 128 -1.21 -4.90 16.53
CA TYR A 128 -1.26 -4.51 15.13
C TYR A 128 -1.60 -5.73 14.25
N GLU A 129 -0.96 -6.89 14.47
CA GLU A 129 -1.24 -8.16 13.77
C GLU A 129 -2.73 -8.53 13.85
N LYS A 130 -3.32 -8.49 15.04
CA LYS A 130 -4.77 -8.74 15.23
C LYS A 130 -5.64 -7.79 14.41
N LYS A 131 -5.25 -6.52 14.31
CA LYS A 131 -5.97 -5.55 13.47
C LYS A 131 -5.83 -5.85 11.98
N VAL A 132 -4.64 -6.26 11.52
CA VAL A 132 -4.41 -6.70 10.13
C VAL A 132 -5.29 -7.92 9.80
N GLU A 133 -5.35 -8.90 10.69
CA GLU A 133 -6.16 -10.11 10.51
C GLU A 133 -7.66 -9.79 10.41
N ALA A 134 -8.14 -8.80 11.15
CA ALA A 134 -9.55 -8.40 11.16
C ALA A 134 -10.01 -7.64 9.91
N VAL A 135 -9.09 -7.13 9.07
CA VAL A 135 -9.47 -6.36 7.88
C VAL A 135 -10.12 -7.25 6.82
N THR A 136 -11.24 -6.80 6.26
CA THR A 136 -11.96 -7.48 5.17
C THR A 136 -11.78 -6.77 3.83
N VAL A 137 -12.20 -7.42 2.73
CA VAL A 137 -12.17 -6.82 1.38
C VAL A 137 -13.03 -5.56 1.34
N GLU A 138 -14.19 -5.56 1.98
CA GLU A 138 -15.11 -4.43 2.04
C GLU A 138 -14.45 -3.23 2.73
N MET A 139 -13.73 -3.46 3.82
CA MET A 139 -12.99 -2.41 4.53
C MET A 139 -11.89 -1.80 3.64
N ILE A 140 -11.18 -2.63 2.88
CA ILE A 140 -10.16 -2.18 1.92
C ILE A 140 -10.82 -1.34 0.81
N ALA A 141 -11.93 -1.81 0.25
CA ALA A 141 -12.66 -1.09 -0.80
C ALA A 141 -13.13 0.28 -0.32
N GLU A 142 -13.74 0.36 0.86
CA GLU A 142 -14.19 1.63 1.46
C GLU A 142 -13.03 2.58 1.74
N ALA A 143 -11.90 2.08 2.23
CA ALA A 143 -10.72 2.89 2.44
C ALA A 143 -10.12 3.36 1.10
N ALA A 144 -10.05 2.51 0.09
CA ALA A 144 -9.53 2.84 -1.23
C ALA A 144 -10.35 3.93 -1.94
N LYS A 145 -11.67 4.00 -1.73
CA LYS A 145 -12.54 5.07 -2.26
C LYS A 145 -12.13 6.48 -1.83
N THR A 146 -11.39 6.60 -0.74
CA THR A 146 -10.88 7.90 -0.27
C THR A 146 -9.61 8.35 -1.01
N VAL A 147 -9.02 7.46 -1.80
CA VAL A 147 -7.81 7.77 -2.59
C VAL A 147 -8.22 8.36 -3.92
N THR A 148 -7.72 9.56 -4.21
CA THR A 148 -7.96 10.26 -5.47
C THR A 148 -6.64 10.73 -6.06
N LEU A 149 -6.53 10.70 -7.40
CA LEU A 149 -5.36 11.26 -8.08
C LEU A 149 -5.30 12.76 -7.87
N HIS A 150 -4.21 13.24 -7.27
CA HIS A 150 -3.96 14.67 -7.08
C HIS A 150 -2.96 15.18 -8.12
N THR A 151 -1.82 14.53 -8.28
CA THR A 151 -0.71 15.02 -9.11
C THR A 151 -0.03 13.88 -9.83
N THR A 152 0.33 14.10 -11.08
CA THR A 152 1.23 13.23 -11.85
C THR A 152 2.50 14.03 -12.17
N PHE A 153 3.65 13.46 -11.83
CA PHE A 153 4.96 14.03 -12.13
C PHE A 153 5.75 13.07 -13.00
N PHE A 154 6.46 13.60 -14.00
CA PHE A 154 7.26 12.80 -14.91
C PHE A 154 8.63 13.43 -15.10
N ILE A 155 9.70 12.63 -14.95
CA ILE A 155 11.08 13.01 -15.21
C ILE A 155 11.52 12.29 -16.48
N LYS A 156 11.95 13.05 -17.49
CA LYS A 156 12.58 12.54 -18.69
C LYS A 156 14.07 12.84 -18.62
N GLY A 157 14.92 11.82 -18.86
CA GLY A 157 16.35 12.05 -19.07
C GLY A 157 16.58 12.81 -20.38
N GLU A 158 17.55 13.71 -20.42
CA GLU A 158 18.07 14.27 -21.66
C GLU A 158 18.92 13.19 -22.35
N THR A 159 18.59 12.87 -23.59
CA THR A 159 19.41 12.03 -24.51
C THR A 159 20.37 12.87 -25.27
#